data_938221ab3fae2c7529253de0b1f38aea
#
_entry.id   938221ab3fae2c7529253de0b1f38aea
#
_cell.length_a   1.000
_cell.length_b   1.000
_cell.length_c   1.000
_cell.angle_alpha   90.00
_cell.angle_beta   90.00
_cell.angle_gamma   90.00
#
_symmetry.space_group_name_H-M   'P 1'
#
loop_
_entity.id
_entity.type
_entity.pdbx_description
1 polymer ?
#
loop_
_entity_poly.entity_id
_entity_poly.type
_entity_poly.pdbx_seq_one_letter_code
_entity_poly.pdbx_strand_id
1 'polypeptide(L)'
;MTWSQNYDPLGNLVLSSCVAAVPVVVLLGLLAFWHVRAQLAAGAGLLTAMGIAVLVYGMPAGLAGMAAVNGAVFGLFPIGWIVLNAMFVYNLSVETGQFAVLQRQIASVSGDRRIQALLIAFSFGAFIEGAAGFGAPVAITGALMIGLGFKPLEAAKLALIGNTAPVAFGSLGTPLTTLADITHLDLHQLSAMVGRQLPIFSLVVPFWLVAAQVGWRGMLGVWPACFVTGLSFGVMQFLVSNYHGPWLVDIISAVVAMVVLVLFMKVWKPKDVKESSKPGLEEAAGEFIGTLGVAIPAIALVAVIADMFRVGKKKTAKKPLSKRSVNPPGAWKAWLPWVFLTALVFAWGMPAVKNGLNGVFNAEIKVPMLHLAVERVPPVVEHAELEKAVFKFNALSATGTAAMLAGMLAGLCLGLSPMRIAKLYGTTIWRLRVPLLTIALMLALGYVTRYSGTDTTMGLMMAGTGMMFPFFSPLIGWLGVTLTGSDTASNVLFGNLQQVTANQLHLSPIHMAASNSSGGVMGKMIDAQSIVVAAVATGGQPDSPDAGTVLRSVFWHSIALALLMGVLVMVQAYWMPWIIVGGK
;
A
#
# COMPACT_ATOMS: atom_id res chain seq x y z
N MET A 1 30.41 9.08 23.87
CA MET A 1 29.53 9.14 25.05
C MET A 1 28.27 8.36 24.68
N THR A 2 27.92 7.39 25.49
CA THR A 2 26.65 6.66 25.38
C THR A 2 25.57 7.42 26.16
N TRP A 3 24.35 7.40 25.66
CA TRP A 3 23.17 7.97 26.30
C TRP A 3 22.14 6.87 26.49
N SER A 4 21.69 6.66 27.74
CA SER A 4 20.70 5.63 28.07
C SER A 4 19.29 6.21 27.97
N GLN A 5 18.37 5.46 27.38
CA GLN A 5 16.97 5.87 27.27
C GLN A 5 16.31 5.90 28.67
N ASN A 6 15.46 6.91 28.88
CA ASN A 6 14.63 6.99 30.08
C ASN A 6 13.15 6.95 29.64
N TYR A 7 12.41 5.94 30.05
CA TYR A 7 11.03 5.75 29.62
C TYR A 7 9.99 6.42 30.52
N ASP A 8 10.41 6.96 31.67
CA ASP A 8 9.55 7.73 32.56
C ASP A 8 10.29 9.00 33.08
N PRO A 9 10.58 9.96 32.18
CA PRO A 9 11.36 11.14 32.53
C PRO A 9 10.68 12.07 33.55
N LEU A 10 9.34 11.96 33.73
CA LEU A 10 8.57 12.81 34.66
C LEU A 10 8.20 12.09 35.96
N GLY A 11 8.67 10.86 36.19
CA GLY A 11 8.34 10.05 37.38
C GLY A 11 6.87 9.64 37.45
N ASN A 12 6.14 9.74 36.34
CA ASN A 12 4.76 9.30 36.19
C ASN A 12 4.53 8.86 34.75
N LEU A 13 4.37 7.56 34.56
CA LEU A 13 4.27 6.95 33.22
C LEU A 13 3.11 7.54 32.39
N VAL A 14 1.97 7.88 33.01
CA VAL A 14 0.84 8.48 32.31
C VAL A 14 1.20 9.87 31.80
N LEU A 15 1.81 10.71 32.63
CA LEU A 15 2.23 12.05 32.27
C LEU A 15 3.35 12.01 31.21
N SER A 16 4.33 11.14 31.38
CA SER A 16 5.41 10.92 30.42
C SER A 16 4.86 10.46 29.06
N SER A 17 3.86 9.59 29.05
CA SER A 17 3.17 9.11 27.83
C SER A 17 2.34 10.20 27.16
N CYS A 18 1.66 11.06 27.94
CA CYS A 18 0.95 12.21 27.39
C CYS A 18 1.92 13.17 26.66
N VAL A 19 3.10 13.43 27.23
CA VAL A 19 4.14 14.26 26.59
C VAL A 19 4.73 13.54 25.39
N ALA A 20 4.99 12.23 25.46
CA ALA A 20 5.47 11.43 24.35
C ALA A 20 4.51 11.41 23.16
N ALA A 21 3.21 11.51 23.41
CA ALA A 21 2.19 11.55 22.37
C ALA A 21 2.06 12.91 21.66
N VAL A 22 2.57 14.00 22.24
CA VAL A 22 2.41 15.36 21.69
C VAL A 22 2.88 15.48 20.24
N PRO A 23 4.02 14.93 19.78
CA PRO A 23 4.43 14.99 18.37
C PRO A 23 3.41 14.36 17.43
N VAL A 24 2.84 13.23 17.84
CA VAL A 24 1.79 12.52 17.11
C VAL A 24 0.50 13.36 17.08
N VAL A 25 0.10 13.91 18.23
CA VAL A 25 -1.09 14.79 18.34
C VAL A 25 -0.92 16.05 17.49
N VAL A 26 0.27 16.67 17.48
CA VAL A 26 0.57 17.84 16.62
C VAL A 26 0.45 17.46 15.14
N LEU A 27 1.11 16.38 14.73
CA LEU A 27 1.05 15.90 13.35
C LEU A 27 -0.40 15.64 12.91
N LEU A 28 -1.11 14.81 13.68
CA LEU A 28 -2.46 14.38 13.35
C LEU A 28 -3.46 15.54 13.47
N GLY A 29 -3.30 16.41 14.46
CA GLY A 29 -4.11 17.61 14.64
C GLY A 29 -3.98 18.56 13.46
N LEU A 30 -2.76 18.83 13.01
CA LEU A 30 -2.51 19.69 11.84
C LEU A 30 -3.12 19.10 10.55
N LEU A 31 -3.08 17.79 10.38
CA LEU A 31 -3.69 17.12 9.23
C LEU A 31 -5.23 17.13 9.30
N ALA A 32 -5.81 16.72 10.44
CA ALA A 32 -7.22 16.46 10.58
C ALA A 32 -8.08 17.73 10.78
N PHE A 33 -7.61 18.66 11.60
CA PHE A 33 -8.41 19.84 11.99
C PHE A 33 -8.02 21.10 11.20
N TRP A 34 -6.74 21.30 10.95
CA TRP A 34 -6.26 22.49 10.22
C TRP A 34 -5.99 22.25 8.74
N HIS A 35 -6.14 21.00 8.25
CA HIS A 35 -5.93 20.63 6.85
C HIS A 35 -4.58 21.13 6.28
N VAL A 36 -3.55 21.16 7.12
CA VAL A 36 -2.20 21.58 6.74
C VAL A 36 -1.61 20.54 5.78
N ARG A 37 -0.81 20.99 4.82
CA ARG A 37 -0.14 20.10 3.87
C ARG A 37 0.73 19.08 4.61
N ALA A 38 0.68 17.79 4.17
CA ALA A 38 1.32 16.67 4.87
C ALA A 38 2.81 16.88 5.18
N GLN A 39 3.57 17.50 4.26
CA GLN A 39 4.99 17.80 4.49
C GLN A 39 5.21 18.82 5.61
N LEU A 40 4.33 19.81 5.76
CA LEU A 40 4.43 20.82 6.82
C LEU A 40 4.01 20.21 8.18
N ALA A 41 2.97 19.42 8.19
CA ALA A 41 2.53 18.71 9.39
C ALA A 41 3.60 17.70 9.87
N ALA A 42 4.23 16.96 8.95
CA ALA A 42 5.34 16.06 9.25
C ALA A 42 6.57 16.82 9.79
N GLY A 43 6.89 17.96 9.19
CA GLY A 43 7.96 18.84 9.68
C GLY A 43 7.68 19.38 11.09
N ALA A 44 6.45 19.83 11.37
CA ALA A 44 6.04 20.30 12.70
C ALA A 44 6.08 19.17 13.74
N GLY A 45 5.58 17.97 13.37
CA GLY A 45 5.67 16.78 14.22
C GLY A 45 7.12 16.41 14.55
N LEU A 46 8.00 16.41 13.53
CA LEU A 46 9.43 16.15 13.70
C LEU A 46 10.10 17.16 14.64
N LEU A 47 9.86 18.47 14.44
CA LEU A 47 10.44 19.51 15.31
C LEU A 47 9.94 19.36 16.75
N THR A 48 8.66 19.03 16.94
CA THR A 48 8.08 18.78 18.26
C THR A 48 8.71 17.53 18.90
N ALA A 49 8.92 16.45 18.13
CA ALA A 49 9.58 15.23 18.61
C ALA A 49 11.02 15.50 19.03
N MET A 50 11.79 16.26 18.23
CA MET A 50 13.15 16.64 18.56
C MET A 50 13.20 17.52 19.82
N GLY A 51 12.26 18.47 19.94
CA GLY A 51 12.16 19.31 21.14
C GLY A 51 11.89 18.48 22.40
N ILE A 52 10.94 17.55 22.35
CA ILE A 52 10.61 16.66 23.47
C ILE A 52 11.77 15.71 23.78
N ALA A 53 12.40 15.12 22.76
CA ALA A 53 13.55 14.24 22.92
C ALA A 53 14.70 14.94 23.67
N VAL A 54 14.98 16.21 23.32
CA VAL A 54 16.09 16.96 23.93
C VAL A 54 15.69 17.53 25.29
N LEU A 55 14.54 18.20 25.40
CA LEU A 55 14.18 19.01 26.58
C LEU A 55 13.55 18.17 27.70
N VAL A 56 12.83 17.09 27.36
CA VAL A 56 12.12 16.26 28.35
C VAL A 56 12.86 14.95 28.60
N TYR A 57 13.27 14.27 27.54
CA TYR A 57 13.96 12.96 27.64
C TYR A 57 15.47 13.10 27.84
N GLY A 58 16.03 14.30 27.76
CA GLY A 58 17.45 14.57 27.98
C GLY A 58 18.38 13.98 26.90
N MET A 59 17.83 13.67 25.71
CA MET A 59 18.63 13.17 24.60
C MET A 59 19.58 14.26 24.10
N PRO A 60 20.88 13.97 23.91
CA PRO A 60 21.79 14.96 23.31
C PRO A 60 21.29 15.44 21.94
N ALA A 61 21.26 16.76 21.71
CA ALA A 61 20.73 17.35 20.47
C ALA A 61 21.42 16.81 19.21
N GLY A 62 22.72 16.50 19.28
CA GLY A 62 23.46 15.87 18.18
C GLY A 62 22.95 14.48 17.84
N LEU A 63 22.58 13.66 18.85
CA LEU A 63 21.98 12.35 18.65
C LEU A 63 20.57 12.46 18.04
N ALA A 64 19.75 13.39 18.55
CA ALA A 64 18.41 13.64 18.01
C ALA A 64 18.46 14.09 16.53
N GLY A 65 19.39 15.02 16.21
CA GLY A 65 19.63 15.46 14.84
C GLY A 65 20.09 14.32 13.93
N MET A 66 20.99 13.46 14.40
CA MET A 66 21.51 12.35 13.63
C MET A 66 20.48 11.23 13.45
N ALA A 67 19.61 11.01 14.44
CA ALA A 67 18.46 10.13 14.32
C ALA A 67 17.49 10.63 13.23
N ALA A 68 17.21 11.94 13.20
CA ALA A 68 16.38 12.56 12.16
C ALA A 68 17.00 12.40 10.77
N VAL A 69 18.30 12.66 10.61
CA VAL A 69 19.02 12.48 9.33
C VAL A 69 18.99 11.03 8.89
N ASN A 70 19.25 10.07 9.79
CA ASN A 70 19.20 8.65 9.49
C ASN A 70 17.81 8.23 8.99
N GLY A 71 16.76 8.65 9.69
CA GLY A 71 15.37 8.39 9.27
C GLY A 71 15.03 9.03 7.92
N ALA A 72 15.45 10.28 7.66
CA ALA A 72 15.22 10.94 6.37
C ALA A 72 15.91 10.21 5.21
N VAL A 73 17.17 9.81 5.39
CA VAL A 73 17.93 9.05 4.38
C VAL A 73 17.26 7.71 4.12
N PHE A 74 16.83 7.02 5.18
CA PHE A 74 16.08 5.77 5.08
C PHE A 74 14.75 5.94 4.34
N GLY A 75 14.05 7.04 4.59
CA GLY A 75 12.84 7.41 3.89
C GLY A 75 13.04 7.64 2.39
N LEU A 76 14.21 8.14 1.97
CA LEU A 76 14.55 8.31 0.55
C LEU A 76 15.02 7.02 -0.09
N PHE A 77 15.79 6.19 0.62
CA PHE A 77 16.25 4.88 0.20
C PHE A 77 16.23 3.89 1.38
N PRO A 78 15.54 2.74 1.28
CA PRO A 78 14.94 2.14 0.06
C PRO A 78 13.51 2.60 -0.26
N ILE A 79 12.79 3.26 0.67
CA ILE A 79 11.34 3.48 0.56
C ILE A 79 10.98 4.43 -0.59
N GLY A 80 11.53 5.63 -0.60
CA GLY A 80 11.32 6.60 -1.67
C GLY A 80 11.78 6.08 -3.03
N TRP A 81 12.81 5.24 -3.04
CA TRP A 81 13.30 4.57 -4.25
C TRP A 81 12.27 3.60 -4.86
N ILE A 82 11.58 2.81 -4.02
CA ILE A 82 10.48 1.93 -4.48
C ILE A 82 9.35 2.77 -5.06
N VAL A 83 8.90 3.77 -4.30
CA VAL A 83 7.79 4.66 -4.70
C VAL A 83 8.07 5.38 -6.00
N LEU A 84 9.26 5.96 -6.15
CA LEU A 84 9.68 6.67 -7.36
C LEU A 84 9.59 5.77 -8.60
N ASN A 85 10.12 4.56 -8.50
CA ASN A 85 10.25 3.68 -9.63
C ASN A 85 8.93 2.95 -9.97
N ALA A 86 8.08 2.65 -8.98
CA ALA A 86 6.72 2.19 -9.21
C ALA A 86 5.89 3.25 -9.98
N MET A 87 5.96 4.51 -9.54
CA MET A 87 5.30 5.62 -10.22
C MET A 87 5.89 5.93 -11.59
N PHE A 88 7.16 5.66 -11.82
CA PHE A 88 7.76 5.76 -13.16
C PHE A 88 7.14 4.75 -14.14
N VAL A 89 6.97 3.48 -13.75
CA VAL A 89 6.28 2.47 -14.58
C VAL A 89 4.84 2.89 -14.88
N TYR A 90 4.12 3.38 -13.87
CA TYR A 90 2.76 3.89 -14.04
C TYR A 90 2.71 5.08 -15.02
N ASN A 91 3.53 6.11 -14.80
CA ASN A 91 3.57 7.29 -15.64
C ASN A 91 3.96 6.95 -17.10
N LEU A 92 4.85 5.96 -17.28
CA LEU A 92 5.23 5.46 -18.59
C LEU A 92 4.04 4.82 -19.32
N SER A 93 3.24 4.01 -18.62
CA SER A 93 2.02 3.41 -19.16
C SER A 93 0.98 4.47 -19.56
N VAL A 94 0.86 5.55 -18.77
CA VAL A 94 -0.02 6.70 -19.06
C VAL A 94 0.49 7.50 -20.27
N GLU A 95 1.76 7.87 -20.29
CA GLU A 95 2.39 8.69 -21.34
C GLU A 95 2.36 8.00 -22.72
N THR A 96 2.50 6.67 -22.74
CA THR A 96 2.41 5.87 -23.96
C THR A 96 0.97 5.59 -24.41
N GLY A 97 -0.04 6.02 -23.64
CA GLY A 97 -1.46 5.76 -23.91
C GLY A 97 -1.89 4.30 -23.64
N GLN A 98 -0.97 3.44 -23.20
CA GLN A 98 -1.26 2.03 -22.95
C GLN A 98 -2.21 1.85 -21.76
N PHE A 99 -2.13 2.73 -20.77
CA PHE A 99 -3.04 2.71 -19.64
C PHE A 99 -4.50 2.92 -20.03
N ALA A 100 -4.78 3.82 -21.00
CA ALA A 100 -6.13 4.03 -21.52
C ALA A 100 -6.67 2.83 -22.33
N VAL A 101 -5.78 2.04 -22.95
CA VAL A 101 -6.17 0.78 -23.60
C VAL A 101 -6.56 -0.25 -22.54
N LEU A 102 -5.75 -0.40 -21.48
CA LEU A 102 -6.01 -1.28 -20.35
C LEU A 102 -7.36 -0.97 -19.68
N GLN A 103 -7.63 0.31 -19.38
CA GLN A 103 -8.90 0.75 -18.80
C GLN A 103 -10.10 0.34 -19.65
N ARG A 104 -10.02 0.54 -20.99
CA ARG A 104 -11.10 0.16 -21.91
C ARG A 104 -11.33 -1.35 -21.96
N GLN A 105 -10.27 -2.15 -21.95
CA GLN A 105 -10.37 -3.61 -21.92
C GLN A 105 -11.12 -4.09 -20.66
N ILE A 106 -10.76 -3.57 -19.48
CA ILE A 106 -11.41 -3.93 -18.23
C ILE A 106 -12.88 -3.49 -18.20
N ALA A 107 -13.15 -2.26 -18.63
CA ALA A 107 -14.51 -1.70 -18.67
C ALA A 107 -15.45 -2.46 -19.61
N SER A 108 -14.92 -3.17 -20.61
CA SER A 108 -15.71 -3.88 -21.63
C SER A 108 -16.16 -5.29 -21.24
N VAL A 109 -15.76 -5.81 -20.08
CA VAL A 109 -15.98 -7.21 -19.68
C VAL A 109 -17.44 -7.53 -19.34
N SER A 110 -18.20 -6.58 -18.76
CA SER A 110 -19.59 -6.83 -18.35
C SER A 110 -20.46 -5.57 -18.44
N GLY A 111 -21.73 -5.73 -18.84
CA GLY A 111 -22.76 -4.70 -18.78
C GLY A 111 -23.45 -4.57 -17.41
N ASP A 112 -23.36 -5.54 -16.54
CA ASP A 112 -23.96 -5.48 -15.20
C ASP A 112 -23.11 -4.61 -14.26
N ARG A 113 -23.72 -3.55 -13.70
CA ARG A 113 -23.04 -2.59 -12.81
C ARG A 113 -22.43 -3.24 -11.57
N ARG A 114 -23.01 -4.33 -11.06
CA ARG A 114 -22.50 -5.06 -9.89
C ARG A 114 -21.19 -5.77 -10.24
N ILE A 115 -21.13 -6.39 -11.42
CA ILE A 115 -19.92 -7.03 -11.94
C ILE A 115 -18.86 -5.99 -12.30
N GLN A 116 -19.26 -4.85 -12.88
CA GLN A 116 -18.33 -3.72 -13.13
C GLN A 116 -17.73 -3.19 -11.83
N ALA A 117 -18.50 -3.08 -10.74
CA ALA A 117 -17.97 -2.68 -9.44
C ALA A 117 -16.93 -3.68 -8.91
N LEU A 118 -17.15 -4.99 -9.02
CA LEU A 118 -16.18 -6.03 -8.64
C LEU A 118 -14.90 -5.97 -9.47
N LEU A 119 -15.02 -5.78 -10.78
CA LEU A 119 -13.86 -5.68 -11.68
C LEU A 119 -13.08 -4.39 -11.48
N ILE A 120 -13.77 -3.23 -11.37
CA ILE A 120 -13.15 -1.92 -11.43
C ILE A 120 -12.77 -1.44 -10.04
N ALA A 121 -13.74 -1.36 -9.12
CA ALA A 121 -13.49 -0.80 -7.79
C ALA A 121 -12.64 -1.75 -6.94
N PHE A 122 -12.90 -3.05 -6.98
CA PHE A 122 -12.16 -4.02 -6.18
C PHE A 122 -10.89 -4.52 -6.91
N SER A 123 -11.04 -5.32 -7.99
CA SER A 123 -9.87 -6.02 -8.56
C SER A 123 -8.91 -5.07 -9.28
N PHE A 124 -9.41 -4.18 -10.16
CA PHE A 124 -8.53 -3.22 -10.85
C PHE A 124 -8.02 -2.13 -9.91
N GLY A 125 -8.84 -1.72 -8.92
CA GLY A 125 -8.39 -0.83 -7.84
C GLY A 125 -7.21 -1.41 -7.08
N ALA A 126 -7.28 -2.69 -6.69
CA ALA A 126 -6.18 -3.39 -6.02
C ALA A 126 -4.93 -3.52 -6.90
N PHE A 127 -5.09 -3.75 -8.21
CA PHE A 127 -3.98 -3.75 -9.16
C PHE A 127 -3.25 -2.39 -9.18
N ILE A 128 -4.00 -1.28 -9.23
CA ILE A 128 -3.41 0.06 -9.20
C ILE A 128 -2.78 0.35 -7.83
N GLU A 129 -3.39 -0.10 -6.73
CA GLU A 129 -2.83 0.09 -5.37
C GLU A 129 -1.49 -0.61 -5.24
N GLY A 130 -1.39 -1.88 -5.66
CA GLY A 130 -0.14 -2.63 -5.65
C GLY A 130 0.96 -2.00 -6.51
N ALA A 131 0.58 -1.38 -7.63
CA ALA A 131 1.52 -0.79 -8.58
C ALA A 131 1.93 0.64 -8.24
N ALA A 132 1.01 1.48 -7.77
CA ALA A 132 1.21 2.92 -7.63
C ALA A 132 0.83 3.48 -6.25
N GLY A 133 -0.21 2.98 -5.60
CA GLY A 133 -0.70 3.50 -4.32
C GLY A 133 -1.08 4.98 -4.33
N PHE A 134 -0.87 5.66 -3.21
CA PHE A 134 -0.96 7.13 -3.03
C PHE A 134 -2.26 7.80 -3.53
N GLY A 135 -3.42 7.13 -3.40
CA GLY A 135 -4.71 7.66 -3.83
C GLY A 135 -5.00 7.53 -5.34
N ALA A 136 -4.03 7.07 -6.14
CA ALA A 136 -4.25 6.80 -7.57
C ALA A 136 -5.38 5.78 -7.83
N PRO A 137 -5.51 4.67 -7.07
CA PRO A 137 -6.60 3.73 -7.25
C PRO A 137 -7.97 4.38 -7.19
N VAL A 138 -8.22 5.16 -6.14
CA VAL A 138 -9.51 5.81 -5.90
C VAL A 138 -9.87 6.81 -7.01
N ALA A 139 -8.88 7.62 -7.44
CA ALA A 139 -9.07 8.57 -8.53
C ALA A 139 -9.43 7.86 -9.85
N ILE A 140 -8.67 6.83 -10.20
CA ILE A 140 -8.79 6.13 -11.48
C ILE A 140 -10.08 5.30 -11.53
N THR A 141 -10.36 4.53 -10.48
CA THR A 141 -11.57 3.68 -10.43
C THR A 141 -12.83 4.53 -10.35
N GLY A 142 -12.81 5.62 -9.58
CA GLY A 142 -13.91 6.58 -9.49
C GLY A 142 -14.22 7.21 -10.86
N ALA A 143 -13.20 7.76 -11.54
CA ALA A 143 -13.36 8.36 -12.87
C ALA A 143 -13.82 7.33 -13.92
N LEU A 144 -13.31 6.08 -13.85
CA LEU A 144 -13.71 5.01 -14.77
C LEU A 144 -15.18 4.63 -14.58
N MET A 145 -15.64 4.50 -13.32
CA MET A 145 -17.05 4.21 -13.03
C MET A 145 -17.98 5.36 -13.48
N ILE A 146 -17.58 6.63 -13.32
CA ILE A 146 -18.34 7.77 -13.89
C ILE A 146 -18.45 7.63 -15.40
N GLY A 147 -17.35 7.30 -16.10
CA GLY A 147 -17.35 7.05 -17.55
C GLY A 147 -18.31 5.94 -17.99
N LEU A 148 -18.63 5.00 -17.11
CA LEU A 148 -19.60 3.90 -17.30
C LEU A 148 -21.03 4.26 -16.83
N GLY A 149 -21.27 5.50 -16.39
CA GLY A 149 -22.59 6.00 -16.01
C GLY A 149 -22.99 5.74 -14.56
N PHE A 150 -22.05 5.42 -13.66
CA PHE A 150 -22.31 5.40 -12.21
C PHE A 150 -22.59 6.82 -11.70
N LYS A 151 -23.45 6.92 -10.69
CA LYS A 151 -23.67 8.20 -10.02
C LYS A 151 -22.41 8.64 -9.28
N PRO A 152 -22.09 9.94 -9.20
CA PRO A 152 -20.86 10.44 -8.58
C PRO A 152 -20.63 9.94 -7.15
N LEU A 153 -21.61 10.02 -6.27
CA LEU A 153 -21.49 9.53 -4.89
C LEU A 153 -21.32 8.01 -4.82
N GLU A 154 -22.01 7.26 -5.68
CA GLU A 154 -21.89 5.82 -5.78
C GLU A 154 -20.47 5.43 -6.20
N ALA A 155 -19.94 6.06 -7.26
CA ALA A 155 -18.58 5.81 -7.75
C ALA A 155 -17.52 6.13 -6.68
N ALA A 156 -17.64 7.28 -5.99
CA ALA A 156 -16.75 7.67 -4.89
C ALA A 156 -16.77 6.64 -3.74
N LYS A 157 -17.98 6.27 -3.28
CA LYS A 157 -18.16 5.29 -2.21
C LYS A 157 -17.57 3.92 -2.57
N LEU A 158 -17.86 3.42 -3.76
CA LEU A 158 -17.36 2.10 -4.20
C LEU A 158 -15.84 2.10 -4.40
N ALA A 159 -15.27 3.17 -4.95
CA ALA A 159 -13.82 3.30 -5.08
C ALA A 159 -13.09 3.26 -3.73
N LEU A 160 -13.65 3.91 -2.71
CA LEU A 160 -13.08 3.92 -1.35
C LEU A 160 -13.22 2.55 -0.66
N ILE A 161 -14.39 1.90 -0.75
CA ILE A 161 -14.60 0.57 -0.16
C ILE A 161 -13.73 -0.48 -0.86
N GLY A 162 -13.66 -0.45 -2.19
CA GLY A 162 -12.85 -1.41 -2.98
C GLY A 162 -11.37 -1.30 -2.70
N ASN A 163 -10.88 -0.11 -2.37
CA ASN A 163 -9.46 0.13 -2.08
C ASN A 163 -9.03 -0.34 -0.67
N THR A 164 -9.92 -0.88 0.15
CA THR A 164 -9.57 -1.26 1.53
C THR A 164 -8.67 -2.50 1.58
N ALA A 165 -8.96 -3.54 0.81
CA ALA A 165 -8.27 -4.83 0.90
C ALA A 165 -6.76 -4.80 0.55
N PRO A 166 -6.28 -4.01 -0.44
CA PRO A 166 -4.90 -4.07 -0.90
C PRO A 166 -3.92 -3.15 -0.15
N VAL A 167 -4.37 -2.17 0.61
CA VAL A 167 -3.53 -1.03 1.09
C VAL A 167 -2.26 -1.45 1.84
N ALA A 168 -2.28 -2.52 2.65
CA ALA A 168 -1.11 -2.99 3.38
C ALA A 168 0.04 -3.47 2.47
N PHE A 169 -0.29 -3.94 1.27
CA PHE A 169 0.66 -4.38 0.25
C PHE A 169 0.84 -3.36 -0.88
N GLY A 170 0.25 -2.18 -0.74
CA GLY A 170 0.28 -1.11 -1.74
C GLY A 170 1.69 -0.64 -2.09
N SER A 171 1.86 -0.05 -3.28
CA SER A 171 3.15 0.43 -3.81
C SER A 171 4.28 -0.57 -3.62
N LEU A 172 4.10 -1.80 -4.11
CA LEU A 172 5.07 -2.89 -3.99
C LEU A 172 5.47 -3.20 -2.52
N GLY A 173 4.49 -3.23 -1.62
CA GLY A 173 4.69 -3.61 -0.23
C GLY A 173 5.42 -2.57 0.63
N THR A 174 5.41 -1.31 0.21
CA THR A 174 6.06 -0.21 0.96
C THR A 174 5.63 -0.11 2.42
N PRO A 175 4.33 -0.25 2.81
CA PRO A 175 3.93 -0.19 4.20
C PRO A 175 4.62 -1.24 5.07
N LEU A 176 4.69 -2.47 4.61
CA LEU A 176 5.31 -3.57 5.36
C LEU A 176 6.83 -3.50 5.38
N THR A 177 7.45 -3.06 4.28
CA THR A 177 8.89 -2.80 4.27
C THR A 177 9.25 -1.75 5.32
N THR A 178 8.47 -0.67 5.40
CA THR A 178 8.64 0.38 6.41
C THR A 178 8.42 -0.15 7.83
N LEU A 179 7.39 -0.97 8.04
CA LEU A 179 7.11 -1.58 9.34
C LEU A 179 8.28 -2.46 9.81
N ALA A 180 8.81 -3.30 8.91
CA ALA A 180 9.98 -4.14 9.20
C ALA A 180 11.19 -3.33 9.61
N ASP A 181 11.41 -2.20 8.92
CA ASP A 181 12.55 -1.32 9.17
C ASP A 181 12.46 -0.58 10.51
N ILE A 182 11.26 -0.10 10.86
CA ILE A 182 11.03 0.62 12.12
C ILE A 182 11.10 -0.33 13.32
N THR A 183 10.56 -1.55 13.18
CA THR A 183 10.49 -2.53 14.27
C THR A 183 11.69 -3.47 14.34
N HIS A 184 12.49 -3.57 13.26
CA HIS A 184 13.52 -4.60 13.04
C HIS A 184 12.99 -6.03 13.09
N LEU A 185 11.68 -6.20 12.89
CA LEU A 185 11.07 -7.51 12.73
C LEU A 185 11.30 -8.05 11.31
N ASP A 186 11.27 -9.36 11.17
CA ASP A 186 11.48 -10.00 9.88
C ASP A 186 10.36 -9.64 8.88
N LEU A 187 10.72 -9.08 7.73
CA LEU A 187 9.79 -8.62 6.70
C LEU A 187 8.90 -9.75 6.16
N HIS A 188 9.48 -10.95 6.00
CA HIS A 188 8.74 -12.08 5.46
C HIS A 188 7.68 -12.56 6.46
N GLN A 189 8.02 -12.60 7.75
CA GLN A 189 7.08 -12.95 8.82
C GLN A 189 5.96 -11.91 8.95
N LEU A 190 6.27 -10.62 8.85
CA LEU A 190 5.26 -9.56 8.85
C LEU A 190 4.33 -9.69 7.63
N SER A 191 4.89 -9.89 6.44
CA SER A 191 4.12 -10.13 5.21
C SER A 191 3.21 -11.34 5.35
N ALA A 192 3.73 -12.46 5.86
CA ALA A 192 2.97 -13.68 6.07
C ALA A 192 1.86 -13.48 7.11
N MET A 193 2.10 -12.72 8.19
CA MET A 193 1.10 -12.48 9.23
C MET A 193 -0.05 -11.60 8.72
N VAL A 194 0.24 -10.50 8.01
CA VAL A 194 -0.79 -9.69 7.33
C VAL A 194 -1.55 -10.54 6.31
N GLY A 195 -0.84 -11.42 5.58
CA GLY A 195 -1.43 -12.38 4.64
C GLY A 195 -2.24 -13.52 5.30
N ARG A 196 -2.31 -13.60 6.61
CA ARG A 196 -3.21 -14.47 7.39
C ARG A 196 -4.38 -13.70 8.02
N GLN A 197 -4.33 -12.39 8.01
CA GLN A 197 -5.38 -11.50 8.51
C GLN A 197 -6.29 -11.00 7.37
N LEU A 198 -5.70 -10.41 6.34
CA LEU A 198 -6.44 -9.73 5.27
C LEU A 198 -7.23 -10.63 4.31
N PRO A 199 -6.85 -11.89 3.97
CA PRO A 199 -7.61 -12.72 3.05
C PRO A 199 -9.07 -12.95 3.46
N ILE A 200 -9.36 -12.98 4.76
CA ILE A 200 -10.73 -13.06 5.28
C ILE A 200 -11.53 -11.82 4.86
N PHE A 201 -10.94 -10.63 4.98
CA PHE A 201 -11.56 -9.38 4.56
C PHE A 201 -11.63 -9.27 3.03
N SER A 202 -10.61 -9.75 2.32
CA SER A 202 -10.62 -9.82 0.86
C SER A 202 -11.74 -10.70 0.32
N LEU A 203 -12.12 -11.75 1.05
CA LEU A 203 -13.30 -12.55 0.75
C LEU A 203 -14.60 -11.77 1.02
N VAL A 204 -14.67 -11.02 2.11
CA VAL A 204 -15.88 -10.29 2.55
C VAL A 204 -16.12 -9.01 1.75
N VAL A 205 -15.06 -8.26 1.41
CA VAL A 205 -15.17 -6.94 0.77
C VAL A 205 -15.94 -6.94 -0.56
N PRO A 206 -15.84 -7.91 -1.47
CA PRO A 206 -16.69 -8.00 -2.66
C PRO A 206 -18.19 -8.06 -2.36
N PHE A 207 -18.60 -8.81 -1.34
CA PHE A 207 -20.01 -8.85 -0.89
C PHE A 207 -20.41 -7.52 -0.28
N TRP A 208 -19.55 -6.95 0.56
CA TRP A 208 -19.76 -5.66 1.21
C TRP A 208 -19.90 -4.53 0.19
N LEU A 209 -19.04 -4.51 -0.83
CA LEU A 209 -19.04 -3.55 -1.92
C LEU A 209 -20.37 -3.57 -2.68
N VAL A 210 -20.81 -4.76 -3.12
CA VAL A 210 -22.07 -4.90 -3.87
C VAL A 210 -23.28 -4.63 -2.97
N ALA A 211 -23.25 -5.04 -1.69
CA ALA A 211 -24.32 -4.72 -0.75
C ALA A 211 -24.41 -3.20 -0.50
N ALA A 212 -23.27 -2.50 -0.42
CA ALA A 212 -23.24 -1.03 -0.31
C ALA A 212 -23.74 -0.33 -1.59
N GLN A 213 -23.63 -0.98 -2.76
CA GLN A 213 -24.11 -0.47 -4.04
C GLN A 213 -25.62 -0.61 -4.22
N VAL A 214 -26.15 -1.83 -4.08
CA VAL A 214 -27.53 -2.18 -4.49
C VAL A 214 -28.36 -2.80 -3.36
N GLY A 215 -27.84 -2.77 -2.14
CA GLY A 215 -28.47 -3.40 -0.97
C GLY A 215 -28.28 -4.92 -0.94
N TRP A 216 -28.69 -5.51 0.19
CA TRP A 216 -28.46 -6.93 0.47
C TRP A 216 -29.12 -7.88 -0.53
N ARG A 217 -30.38 -7.57 -0.94
CA ARG A 217 -31.10 -8.40 -1.93
C ARG A 217 -30.44 -8.36 -3.31
N GLY A 218 -29.93 -7.19 -3.72
CA GLY A 218 -29.23 -7.06 -5.00
C GLY A 218 -27.88 -7.79 -5.01
N MET A 219 -27.18 -7.82 -3.86
CA MET A 219 -25.94 -8.57 -3.68
C MET A 219 -26.19 -10.07 -3.77
N LEU A 220 -27.27 -10.60 -3.14
CA LEU A 220 -27.61 -12.01 -3.24
C LEU A 220 -27.85 -12.48 -4.70
N GLY A 221 -28.28 -11.59 -5.60
CA GLY A 221 -28.42 -11.88 -7.02
C GLY A 221 -27.10 -12.16 -7.76
N VAL A 222 -25.95 -11.72 -7.19
CA VAL A 222 -24.61 -11.91 -7.78
C VAL A 222 -23.61 -12.51 -6.78
N TRP A 223 -24.08 -13.12 -5.69
CA TRP A 223 -23.22 -13.69 -4.66
C TRP A 223 -22.14 -14.65 -5.18
N PRO A 224 -22.38 -15.49 -6.24
CA PRO A 224 -21.34 -16.37 -6.74
C PRO A 224 -20.17 -15.60 -7.37
N ALA A 225 -20.46 -14.48 -8.04
CA ALA A 225 -19.40 -13.60 -8.58
C ALA A 225 -18.62 -12.91 -7.46
N CYS A 226 -19.29 -12.45 -6.38
CA CYS A 226 -18.62 -11.90 -5.20
C CYS A 226 -17.72 -12.95 -4.55
N PHE A 227 -18.20 -14.18 -4.38
CA PHE A 227 -17.45 -15.29 -3.78
C PHE A 227 -16.22 -15.65 -4.62
N VAL A 228 -16.39 -15.85 -5.92
CA VAL A 228 -15.29 -16.22 -6.81
C VAL A 228 -14.22 -15.14 -6.84
N THR A 229 -14.62 -13.86 -6.90
CA THR A 229 -13.68 -12.73 -6.89
C THR A 229 -12.92 -12.64 -5.56
N GLY A 230 -13.63 -12.68 -4.45
CA GLY A 230 -13.03 -12.56 -3.12
C GLY A 230 -12.15 -13.75 -2.77
N LEU A 231 -12.60 -14.97 -3.08
CA LEU A 231 -11.85 -16.19 -2.82
C LEU A 231 -10.56 -16.24 -3.64
N SER A 232 -10.62 -15.97 -4.94
CA SER A 232 -9.44 -15.99 -5.80
C SER A 232 -8.42 -14.93 -5.40
N PHE A 233 -8.88 -13.73 -5.04
CA PHE A 233 -8.02 -12.67 -4.51
C PHE A 233 -7.39 -13.09 -3.18
N GLY A 234 -8.19 -13.53 -2.19
CA GLY A 234 -7.73 -13.90 -0.87
C GLY A 234 -6.75 -15.08 -0.86
N VAL A 235 -7.02 -16.11 -1.69
CA VAL A 235 -6.09 -17.24 -1.85
C VAL A 235 -4.74 -16.77 -2.39
N MET A 236 -4.71 -15.95 -3.43
CA MET A 236 -3.46 -15.45 -3.98
C MET A 236 -2.77 -14.47 -3.03
N GLN A 237 -3.53 -13.64 -2.31
CA GLN A 237 -3.02 -12.77 -1.27
C GLN A 237 -2.30 -13.58 -0.18
N PHE A 238 -2.91 -14.68 0.28
CA PHE A 238 -2.29 -15.60 1.22
C PHE A 238 -1.03 -16.26 0.64
N LEU A 239 -1.09 -16.83 -0.56
CA LEU A 239 0.03 -17.56 -1.15
C LEU A 239 1.24 -16.65 -1.40
N VAL A 240 1.03 -15.50 -2.04
CA VAL A 240 2.14 -14.61 -2.38
C VAL A 240 2.77 -14.00 -1.13
N SER A 241 1.97 -13.54 -0.17
CA SER A 241 2.46 -12.94 1.08
C SER A 241 3.23 -13.91 1.97
N ASN A 242 2.83 -15.19 2.00
CA ASN A 242 3.47 -16.20 2.84
C ASN A 242 4.71 -16.86 2.20
N TYR A 243 4.78 -16.93 0.86
CA TYR A 243 5.85 -17.68 0.18
C TYR A 243 6.80 -16.82 -0.64
N HIS A 244 6.39 -15.60 -1.04
CA HIS A 244 7.25 -14.70 -1.83
C HIS A 244 7.61 -13.41 -1.06
N GLY A 245 6.68 -12.88 -0.26
CA GLY A 245 6.84 -11.62 0.46
C GLY A 245 5.86 -10.53 0.00
N PRO A 246 6.03 -9.26 0.42
CA PRO A 246 4.98 -8.24 0.29
C PRO A 246 4.87 -7.60 -1.10
N TRP A 247 5.88 -7.72 -1.97
CA TRP A 247 6.05 -6.82 -3.13
C TRP A 247 5.03 -7.00 -4.26
N LEU A 248 4.56 -8.24 -4.49
CA LEU A 248 3.68 -8.56 -5.62
C LEU A 248 2.28 -9.01 -5.21
N VAL A 249 1.97 -8.96 -3.92
CA VAL A 249 0.73 -9.52 -3.36
C VAL A 249 -0.49 -8.98 -4.08
N ASP A 250 -0.63 -7.66 -4.15
CA ASP A 250 -1.81 -7.04 -4.76
C ASP A 250 -1.86 -7.22 -6.26
N ILE A 251 -0.72 -7.09 -6.94
CA ILE A 251 -0.67 -7.19 -8.41
C ILE A 251 -1.11 -8.59 -8.84
N ILE A 252 -0.53 -9.65 -8.25
CA ILE A 252 -0.85 -11.03 -8.60
C ILE A 252 -2.28 -11.37 -8.19
N SER A 253 -2.70 -11.01 -6.97
CA SER A 253 -4.04 -11.28 -6.47
C SER A 253 -5.12 -10.60 -7.32
N ALA A 254 -4.90 -9.35 -7.70
CA ALA A 254 -5.81 -8.58 -8.54
C ALA A 254 -5.93 -9.16 -9.95
N VAL A 255 -4.80 -9.49 -10.59
CA VAL A 255 -4.80 -10.09 -11.94
C VAL A 255 -5.52 -11.44 -11.92
N VAL A 256 -5.21 -12.30 -10.95
CA VAL A 256 -5.87 -13.62 -10.83
C VAL A 256 -7.37 -13.44 -10.56
N ALA A 257 -7.77 -12.52 -9.68
CA ALA A 257 -9.18 -12.27 -9.41
C ALA A 257 -9.93 -11.76 -10.65
N MET A 258 -9.32 -10.84 -11.43
CA MET A 258 -9.89 -10.38 -12.70
C MET A 258 -10.06 -11.53 -13.69
N VAL A 259 -9.02 -12.34 -13.90
CA VAL A 259 -9.04 -13.48 -14.83
C VAL A 259 -10.11 -14.49 -14.43
N VAL A 260 -10.11 -14.88 -13.16
CA VAL A 260 -11.04 -15.89 -12.63
C VAL A 260 -12.49 -15.40 -12.74
N LEU A 261 -12.75 -14.11 -12.40
CA LEU A 261 -14.09 -13.54 -12.55
C LEU A 261 -14.53 -13.51 -14.02
N VAL A 262 -13.66 -13.11 -14.95
CA VAL A 262 -13.98 -13.07 -16.39
C VAL A 262 -14.23 -14.47 -16.94
N LEU A 263 -13.45 -15.47 -16.55
CA LEU A 263 -13.68 -16.86 -16.91
C LEU A 263 -15.00 -17.39 -16.33
N PHE A 264 -15.29 -17.06 -15.07
CA PHE A 264 -16.53 -17.42 -14.41
C PHE A 264 -17.75 -16.84 -15.11
N MET A 265 -17.68 -15.58 -15.57
CA MET A 265 -18.78 -14.92 -16.31
C MET A 265 -19.07 -15.55 -17.68
N LYS A 266 -18.20 -16.40 -18.23
CA LYS A 266 -18.50 -17.19 -19.44
C LYS A 266 -19.46 -18.33 -19.18
N VAL A 267 -19.40 -18.93 -17.99
CA VAL A 267 -20.23 -20.09 -17.62
C VAL A 267 -21.43 -19.70 -16.76
N TRP A 268 -21.38 -18.55 -16.11
CA TRP A 268 -22.44 -18.07 -15.23
C TRP A 268 -22.83 -16.62 -15.57
N LYS A 269 -24.14 -16.34 -15.67
CA LYS A 269 -24.69 -15.00 -15.89
C LYS A 269 -25.73 -14.68 -14.82
N PRO A 270 -25.77 -13.43 -14.29
CA PRO A 270 -26.83 -13.00 -13.37
C PRO A 270 -28.21 -13.17 -14.01
N LYS A 271 -29.19 -13.66 -13.23
CA LYS A 271 -30.58 -13.82 -13.73
C LYS A 271 -31.27 -12.46 -13.93
N ASP A 272 -30.96 -11.48 -13.07
CA ASP A 272 -31.54 -10.12 -13.12
C ASP A 272 -30.45 -9.13 -13.48
N VAL A 273 -30.21 -8.91 -14.77
CA VAL A 273 -29.17 -7.97 -15.22
C VAL A 273 -29.63 -6.54 -14.96
N LYS A 274 -28.90 -5.80 -14.12
CA LYS A 274 -29.05 -4.35 -13.95
C LYS A 274 -28.16 -3.63 -14.94
N GLU A 275 -28.66 -3.41 -16.15
CA GLU A 275 -27.90 -2.92 -17.29
C GLU A 275 -27.31 -1.50 -17.10
N SER A 276 -26.08 -1.34 -17.58
CA SER A 276 -25.49 -0.07 -17.99
C SER A 276 -25.91 0.24 -19.43
N SER A 277 -26.28 1.46 -19.70
CA SER A 277 -26.95 1.90 -20.94
C SER A 277 -26.09 1.92 -22.23
N LYS A 278 -25.12 0.97 -22.40
CA LYS A 278 -24.33 0.88 -23.66
C LYS A 278 -24.15 -0.58 -24.08
N PRO A 279 -24.64 -0.98 -25.27
CA PRO A 279 -24.46 -2.31 -25.86
C PRO A 279 -23.11 -2.41 -26.59
N GLY A 280 -22.47 -3.59 -26.54
CA GLY A 280 -21.27 -3.90 -27.35
C GLY A 280 -20.24 -4.82 -26.69
N LEU A 281 -20.62 -5.67 -25.74
CA LEU A 281 -19.70 -6.20 -24.71
C LEU A 281 -19.27 -7.67 -24.88
N GLU A 282 -19.95 -8.49 -25.70
CA GLU A 282 -19.65 -9.92 -25.78
C GLU A 282 -18.38 -10.26 -26.60
N GLU A 283 -18.07 -9.49 -27.63
CA GLU A 283 -16.83 -9.66 -28.43
C GLU A 283 -15.56 -9.26 -27.64
N ALA A 284 -15.66 -8.22 -26.81
CA ALA A 284 -14.54 -7.71 -26.03
C ALA A 284 -14.07 -8.64 -24.91
N ALA A 285 -14.97 -9.42 -24.31
CA ALA A 285 -14.63 -10.38 -23.27
C ALA A 285 -13.77 -11.55 -23.80
N GLY A 286 -14.01 -12.00 -25.04
CA GLY A 286 -13.21 -13.04 -25.71
C GLY A 286 -11.77 -12.57 -25.97
N GLU A 287 -11.58 -11.34 -26.42
CA GLU A 287 -10.28 -10.74 -26.68
C GLU A 287 -9.49 -10.41 -25.40
N PHE A 288 -10.18 -9.98 -24.32
CA PHE A 288 -9.55 -9.74 -23.02
C PHE A 288 -8.88 -11.00 -22.49
N ILE A 289 -9.53 -12.16 -22.59
CA ILE A 289 -8.99 -13.44 -22.14
C ILE A 289 -7.84 -13.90 -23.03
N GLY A 290 -7.96 -13.73 -24.34
CA GLY A 290 -6.87 -14.01 -25.28
C GLY A 290 -5.63 -13.18 -24.96
N THR A 291 -5.83 -11.90 -24.61
CA THR A 291 -4.77 -10.97 -24.25
C THR A 291 -4.12 -11.30 -22.91
N LEU A 292 -4.91 -11.66 -21.88
CA LEU A 292 -4.39 -12.09 -20.59
C LEU A 292 -3.73 -13.47 -20.65
N GLY A 293 -4.26 -14.40 -21.45
CA GLY A 293 -3.69 -15.74 -21.65
C GLY A 293 -2.28 -15.67 -22.29
N VAL A 294 -2.01 -14.65 -23.08
CA VAL A 294 -0.67 -14.39 -23.68
C VAL A 294 0.26 -13.69 -22.67
N ALA A 295 -0.29 -12.94 -21.72
CA ALA A 295 0.49 -12.15 -20.74
C ALA A 295 0.95 -12.95 -19.50
N ILE A 296 0.26 -14.04 -19.16
CA ILE A 296 0.47 -14.78 -17.90
C ILE A 296 1.59 -15.85 -17.93
N PRO A 297 1.97 -16.54 -19.02
CA PRO A 297 3.06 -17.49 -18.94
C PRO A 297 4.44 -16.87 -19.17
N ALA A 298 5.47 -17.45 -18.49
CA ALA A 298 6.88 -17.19 -18.77
C ALA A 298 7.26 -17.35 -20.26
N ILE A 299 6.43 -18.00 -21.05
CA ILE A 299 6.52 -18.17 -22.51
C ILE A 299 6.35 -16.83 -23.25
N ALA A 300 5.55 -15.88 -22.72
CA ALA A 300 5.44 -14.55 -23.31
C ALA A 300 6.76 -13.75 -23.21
N LEU A 301 7.54 -13.95 -22.15
CA LEU A 301 8.85 -13.33 -21.99
C LEU A 301 9.82 -13.79 -23.09
N VAL A 302 9.80 -15.07 -23.44
CA VAL A 302 10.63 -15.64 -24.52
C VAL A 302 10.17 -15.13 -25.89
N ALA A 303 8.87 -15.02 -26.14
CA ALA A 303 8.32 -14.46 -27.38
C ALA A 303 8.64 -12.97 -27.54
N VAL A 304 8.58 -12.18 -26.46
CA VAL A 304 8.96 -10.76 -26.44
C VAL A 304 10.45 -10.56 -26.72
N ILE A 305 11.30 -11.38 -26.11
CA ILE A 305 12.75 -11.37 -26.37
C ILE A 305 13.04 -11.73 -27.83
N ALA A 306 12.36 -12.74 -28.39
CA ALA A 306 12.52 -13.12 -29.80
C ALA A 306 12.07 -12.04 -30.78
N ASP A 307 11.02 -11.26 -30.43
CA ASP A 307 10.51 -10.13 -31.24
C ASP A 307 11.40 -8.87 -31.12
N MET A 308 12.10 -8.69 -29.99
CA MET A 308 13.11 -7.62 -29.82
C MET A 308 14.28 -7.71 -30.84
N PHE A 309 14.65 -8.92 -31.26
CA PHE A 309 15.69 -9.13 -32.27
C PHE A 309 15.18 -9.02 -33.72
N ARG A 310 13.88 -8.82 -33.94
CA ARG A 310 13.26 -8.65 -35.26
C ARG A 310 12.91 -7.21 -35.64
N VAL A 311 13.65 -6.21 -35.18
CA VAL A 311 13.37 -4.80 -35.51
C VAL A 311 13.77 -4.48 -36.94
N GLY A 312 12.81 -4.57 -37.83
CA GLY A 312 12.84 -4.03 -39.18
C GLY A 312 11.79 -2.92 -39.36
N LYS A 313 12.25 -1.73 -39.65
CA LYS A 313 11.59 -0.45 -39.84
C LYS A 313 10.16 -0.48 -40.43
N LYS A 314 9.18 0.16 -39.76
CA LYS A 314 8.07 0.86 -40.45
C LYS A 314 7.67 2.12 -39.68
N LYS A 315 7.86 3.27 -40.34
CA LYS A 315 7.30 4.58 -39.99
C LYS A 315 5.79 4.55 -40.21
N THR A 316 4.97 4.96 -39.26
CA THR A 316 3.57 5.30 -39.50
C THR A 316 3.21 6.63 -38.86
N ALA A 317 2.64 7.48 -39.69
CA ALA A 317 2.19 8.83 -39.40
C ALA A 317 0.97 8.85 -38.46
N LYS A 318 0.90 9.88 -37.65
CA LYS A 318 -0.25 10.18 -36.76
C LYS A 318 -1.48 10.56 -37.61
N LYS A 319 -2.59 9.85 -37.39
CA LYS A 319 -3.94 10.29 -37.77
C LYS A 319 -4.80 10.48 -36.53
N PRO A 320 -5.75 11.42 -36.49
CA PRO A 320 -6.55 11.72 -35.31
C PRO A 320 -7.57 10.62 -35.02
N LEU A 321 -7.85 10.46 -33.72
CA LEU A 321 -8.72 9.43 -33.16
C LEU A 321 -10.20 9.62 -33.56
N SER A 322 -10.66 8.89 -34.57
CA SER A 322 -12.08 8.66 -34.84
C SER A 322 -12.44 7.25 -34.33
N LYS A 323 -13.70 7.06 -33.91
CA LYS A 323 -14.35 5.84 -33.41
C LYS A 323 -13.59 4.53 -33.76
N ARG A 324 -12.72 4.04 -32.88
CA ARG A 324 -11.92 2.83 -33.09
C ARG A 324 -12.38 1.69 -32.19
N SER A 325 -12.25 0.48 -32.69
CA SER A 325 -12.50 -0.78 -32.00
C SER A 325 -11.95 -0.80 -30.58
N VAL A 326 -12.62 -1.49 -29.68
CA VAL A 326 -12.28 -1.63 -28.26
C VAL A 326 -10.86 -2.17 -28.06
N ASN A 327 -10.36 -2.96 -29.00
CA ASN A 327 -9.03 -3.55 -29.00
C ASN A 327 -8.32 -3.30 -30.35
N PRO A 328 -7.45 -2.27 -30.45
CA PRO A 328 -6.60 -2.08 -31.63
C PRO A 328 -5.59 -3.24 -31.75
N PRO A 329 -5.13 -3.57 -32.97
CA PRO A 329 -4.05 -4.54 -33.17
C PRO A 329 -2.85 -4.22 -32.28
N GLY A 330 -2.41 -5.18 -31.44
CA GLY A 330 -1.33 -4.98 -30.47
C GLY A 330 -1.79 -4.47 -29.11
N ALA A 331 -3.07 -4.61 -28.74
CA ALA A 331 -3.62 -4.21 -27.43
C ALA A 331 -2.95 -4.92 -26.24
N TRP A 332 -2.33 -6.10 -26.45
CA TRP A 332 -1.52 -6.80 -25.47
C TRP A 332 -0.31 -5.98 -24.97
N LYS A 333 0.19 -5.05 -25.80
CA LYS A 333 1.28 -4.14 -25.44
C LYS A 333 0.94 -3.25 -24.23
N ALA A 334 -0.35 -3.06 -23.93
CA ALA A 334 -0.80 -2.34 -22.77
C ALA A 334 -0.38 -3.01 -21.44
N TRP A 335 -0.16 -4.33 -21.48
CA TRP A 335 0.27 -5.10 -20.31
C TRP A 335 1.79 -5.18 -20.16
N LEU A 336 2.58 -4.80 -21.17
CA LEU A 336 4.05 -4.91 -21.14
C LEU A 336 4.70 -4.27 -19.90
N PRO A 337 4.38 -3.03 -19.51
CA PRO A 337 4.98 -2.42 -18.32
C PRO A 337 4.74 -3.25 -17.06
N TRP A 338 3.56 -3.83 -16.95
CA TRP A 338 3.13 -4.62 -15.79
C TRP A 338 3.71 -6.03 -15.80
N VAL A 339 3.84 -6.64 -16.97
CA VAL A 339 4.51 -7.94 -17.14
C VAL A 339 5.98 -7.83 -16.77
N PHE A 340 6.70 -6.81 -17.27
CA PHE A 340 8.09 -6.58 -16.88
C PHE A 340 8.22 -6.28 -15.39
N LEU A 341 7.32 -5.45 -14.83
CA LEU A 341 7.31 -5.15 -13.40
C LEU A 341 7.16 -6.44 -12.58
N THR A 342 6.14 -7.24 -12.88
CA THR A 342 5.88 -8.48 -12.16
C THR A 342 7.04 -9.46 -12.27
N ALA A 343 7.57 -9.68 -13.49
CA ALA A 343 8.64 -10.64 -13.72
C ALA A 343 9.95 -10.23 -13.02
N LEU A 344 10.35 -8.95 -13.12
CA LEU A 344 11.58 -8.48 -12.51
C LEU A 344 11.47 -8.39 -10.99
N VAL A 345 10.36 -7.86 -10.45
CA VAL A 345 10.18 -7.79 -9.00
C VAL A 345 10.09 -9.20 -8.40
N PHE A 346 9.44 -10.15 -9.09
CA PHE A 346 9.44 -11.55 -8.68
C PHE A 346 10.86 -12.13 -8.64
N ALA A 347 11.65 -11.93 -9.69
CA ALA A 347 13.02 -12.39 -9.74
C ALA A 347 13.88 -11.77 -8.63
N TRP A 348 13.75 -10.46 -8.38
CA TRP A 348 14.45 -9.75 -7.29
C TRP A 348 14.05 -10.20 -5.89
N GLY A 349 12.82 -10.70 -5.70
CA GLY A 349 12.35 -11.31 -4.46
C GLY A 349 12.98 -12.68 -4.17
N MET A 350 13.51 -13.38 -5.20
CA MET A 350 14.13 -14.69 -5.02
C MET A 350 15.46 -14.58 -4.25
N PRO A 351 15.67 -15.38 -3.18
CA PRO A 351 16.89 -15.31 -2.37
C PRO A 351 18.19 -15.45 -3.18
N ALA A 352 18.20 -16.34 -4.17
CA ALA A 352 19.37 -16.57 -5.02
C ALA A 352 19.78 -15.31 -5.81
N VAL A 353 18.80 -14.59 -6.39
CA VAL A 353 19.03 -13.34 -7.14
C VAL A 353 19.45 -12.23 -6.19
N LYS A 354 18.72 -12.05 -5.09
CA LYS A 354 18.99 -11.01 -4.08
C LYS A 354 20.39 -11.16 -3.48
N ASN A 355 20.77 -12.39 -3.08
CA ASN A 355 22.08 -12.67 -2.51
C ASN A 355 23.20 -12.49 -3.55
N GLY A 356 22.97 -12.92 -4.80
CA GLY A 356 23.92 -12.69 -5.89
C GLY A 356 24.17 -11.19 -6.14
N LEU A 357 23.10 -10.37 -6.20
CA LEU A 357 23.21 -8.91 -6.37
C LEU A 357 23.87 -8.23 -5.16
N ASN A 358 23.58 -8.68 -3.94
CA ASN A 358 24.24 -8.20 -2.72
C ASN A 358 25.72 -8.57 -2.68
N GLY A 359 26.10 -9.71 -3.26
CA GLY A 359 27.52 -10.10 -3.43
C GLY A 359 28.30 -9.17 -4.36
N VAL A 360 27.61 -8.53 -5.33
CA VAL A 360 28.21 -7.53 -6.22
C VAL A 360 28.31 -6.17 -5.54
N PHE A 361 27.23 -5.72 -4.90
CA PHE A 361 27.20 -4.42 -4.23
C PHE A 361 26.24 -4.41 -3.04
N ASN A 362 26.79 -4.23 -1.85
CA ASN A 362 26.06 -4.01 -0.60
C ASN A 362 26.97 -3.21 0.34
N ALA A 363 26.67 -1.93 0.55
CA ALA A 363 27.42 -1.08 1.46
C ALA A 363 26.67 -0.96 2.80
N GLU A 364 27.34 -1.35 3.89
CA GLU A 364 26.86 -1.17 5.25
C GLU A 364 27.58 0.03 5.89
N ILE A 365 26.84 1.10 6.08
CA ILE A 365 27.39 2.36 6.60
C ILE A 365 26.95 2.50 8.07
N LYS A 366 27.90 2.45 9.00
CA LYS A 366 27.66 2.77 10.41
C LYS A 366 27.33 4.25 10.50
N VAL A 367 26.15 4.58 11.02
CA VAL A 367 25.68 5.98 11.09
C VAL A 367 26.55 6.74 12.08
N PRO A 368 27.28 7.79 11.65
CA PRO A 368 28.16 8.54 12.53
C PRO A 368 27.40 9.08 13.75
N MET A 369 28.05 9.14 14.89
CA MET A 369 27.50 9.61 16.18
C MET A 369 26.33 8.81 16.74
N LEU A 370 25.58 8.01 15.94
CA LEU A 370 24.38 7.28 16.38
C LEU A 370 24.65 5.78 16.62
N HIS A 371 25.57 5.17 15.84
CA HIS A 371 25.89 3.75 15.96
C HIS A 371 26.50 3.43 17.32
N LEU A 372 25.83 2.55 18.11
CA LEU A 372 26.21 2.18 19.47
C LEU A 372 26.33 3.37 20.44
N ALA A 373 25.57 4.44 20.21
CA ALA A 373 25.55 5.62 21.05
C ALA A 373 24.29 5.73 21.94
N VAL A 374 23.25 5.01 21.60
CA VAL A 374 22.00 4.94 22.37
C VAL A 374 21.91 3.58 23.04
N GLU A 375 21.64 3.57 24.34
CA GLU A 375 21.48 2.36 25.14
C GLU A 375 20.01 2.15 25.50
N ARG A 376 19.46 1.00 25.14
CA ARG A 376 18.13 0.56 25.58
C ARG A 376 18.27 -0.11 26.94
N VAL A 377 17.34 0.17 27.83
CA VAL A 377 17.39 -0.31 29.22
C VAL A 377 16.11 -1.08 29.59
N PRO A 378 16.13 -1.87 30.70
CA PRO A 378 14.91 -2.46 31.24
C PRO A 378 13.81 -1.39 31.51
N PRO A 379 12.51 -1.72 31.40
CA PRO A 379 11.95 -3.07 31.23
C PRO A 379 11.79 -3.52 29.77
N VAL A 380 12.29 -2.79 28.79
CA VAL A 380 12.08 -3.03 27.35
C VAL A 380 13.02 -4.12 26.81
N VAL A 381 14.16 -4.25 27.43
CA VAL A 381 15.17 -5.29 27.21
C VAL A 381 15.52 -5.92 28.54
N GLU A 382 15.95 -7.18 28.56
CA GLU A 382 16.32 -7.88 29.81
C GLU A 382 17.59 -7.28 30.44
N HIS A 383 18.56 -6.95 29.59
CA HIS A 383 19.82 -6.31 29.96
C HIS A 383 20.04 -5.09 29.06
N ALA A 384 20.71 -4.07 29.62
CA ALA A 384 21.06 -2.86 28.86
C ALA A 384 21.88 -3.24 27.61
N GLU A 385 21.44 -2.79 26.44
CA GLU A 385 22.08 -3.06 25.16
C GLU A 385 22.23 -1.81 24.30
N LEU A 386 23.36 -1.72 23.59
CA LEU A 386 23.63 -0.61 22.67
C LEU A 386 22.95 -0.83 21.33
N GLU A 387 22.18 0.16 20.89
CA GLU A 387 21.44 0.08 19.64
C GLU A 387 22.36 0.26 18.43
N LYS A 388 22.24 -0.67 17.45
CA LYS A 388 23.01 -0.63 16.21
C LYS A 388 22.31 0.28 15.20
N ALA A 389 22.97 1.38 14.81
CA ALA A 389 22.53 2.23 13.71
C ALA A 389 23.42 1.95 12.47
N VAL A 390 22.93 1.12 11.54
CA VAL A 390 23.61 0.75 10.31
C VAL A 390 22.69 0.98 9.12
N PHE A 391 23.08 1.88 8.23
CA PHE A 391 22.38 2.12 6.98
C PHE A 391 22.89 1.15 5.92
N LYS A 392 21.99 0.33 5.35
CA LYS A 392 22.30 -0.62 4.27
C LYS A 392 21.98 0.01 2.92
N PHE A 393 23.00 0.30 2.13
CA PHE A 393 22.85 0.80 0.77
C PHE A 393 23.10 -0.33 -0.23
N ASN A 394 22.03 -1.06 -0.56
CA ASN A 394 22.02 -2.21 -1.45
C ASN A 394 21.33 -1.88 -2.78
N ALA A 395 21.82 -0.87 -3.48
CA ALA A 395 21.17 -0.27 -4.65
C ALA A 395 20.83 -1.30 -5.75
N LEU A 396 21.64 -2.32 -5.98
CA LEU A 396 21.39 -3.32 -7.02
C LEU A 396 20.27 -4.30 -6.65
N SER A 397 20.21 -4.73 -5.39
CA SER A 397 19.22 -5.71 -4.92
C SER A 397 17.91 -5.06 -4.42
N ALA A 398 17.84 -3.74 -4.35
CA ALA A 398 16.64 -3.01 -3.95
C ALA A 398 15.49 -3.25 -4.95
N THR A 399 14.28 -3.52 -4.44
CA THR A 399 13.06 -3.74 -5.25
C THR A 399 12.77 -2.58 -6.19
N GLY A 400 13.03 -1.33 -5.76
CA GLY A 400 12.90 -0.16 -6.61
C GLY A 400 13.76 -0.21 -7.87
N THR A 401 14.93 -0.86 -7.81
CA THR A 401 15.80 -1.03 -8.99
C THR A 401 15.21 -2.00 -10.00
N ALA A 402 14.58 -3.08 -9.54
CA ALA A 402 13.81 -3.98 -10.41
C ALA A 402 12.67 -3.21 -11.12
N ALA A 403 11.94 -2.36 -10.38
CA ALA A 403 10.88 -1.53 -10.94
C ALA A 403 11.42 -0.50 -11.95
N MET A 404 12.58 0.13 -11.68
CA MET A 404 13.24 1.02 -12.62
C MET A 404 13.58 0.32 -13.94
N LEU A 405 14.21 -0.85 -13.84
CA LEU A 405 14.58 -1.67 -15.01
C LEU A 405 13.34 -2.10 -15.80
N ALA A 406 12.26 -2.48 -15.10
CA ALA A 406 10.98 -2.81 -15.71
C ALA A 406 10.43 -1.65 -16.56
N GLY A 407 10.44 -0.45 -16.01
CA GLY A 407 10.00 0.75 -16.72
C GLY A 407 10.90 1.06 -17.93
N MET A 408 12.22 0.96 -17.78
CA MET A 408 13.15 1.19 -18.89
C MET A 408 12.94 0.18 -20.03
N LEU A 409 12.87 -1.11 -19.73
CA LEU A 409 12.64 -2.17 -20.72
C LEU A 409 11.28 -2.01 -21.40
N ALA A 410 10.22 -1.76 -20.63
CA ALA A 410 8.89 -1.50 -21.17
C ALA A 410 8.89 -0.29 -22.12
N GLY A 411 9.55 0.80 -21.72
CA GLY A 411 9.66 2.00 -22.55
C GLY A 411 10.34 1.72 -23.88
N LEU A 412 11.43 0.99 -23.88
CA LEU A 412 12.14 0.59 -25.11
C LEU A 412 11.27 -0.31 -25.99
N CYS A 413 10.60 -1.32 -25.40
CA CYS A 413 9.67 -2.20 -26.13
C CYS A 413 8.46 -1.47 -26.71
N LEU A 414 8.02 -0.39 -26.07
CA LEU A 414 6.95 0.48 -26.55
C LEU A 414 7.44 1.53 -27.59
N GLY A 415 8.72 1.50 -27.95
CA GLY A 415 9.33 2.36 -28.98
C GLY A 415 9.68 3.76 -28.50
N LEU A 416 9.82 3.99 -27.20
CA LEU A 416 10.35 5.24 -26.69
C LEU A 416 11.86 5.31 -26.86
N SER A 417 12.37 6.48 -27.26
CA SER A 417 13.82 6.71 -27.28
C SER A 417 14.38 6.80 -25.84
N PRO A 418 15.66 6.40 -25.62
CA PRO A 418 16.29 6.53 -24.29
C PRO A 418 16.20 7.94 -23.70
N MET A 419 16.34 8.97 -24.54
CA MET A 419 16.21 10.37 -24.14
C MET A 419 14.79 10.69 -23.63
N ARG A 420 13.74 10.13 -24.26
CA ARG A 420 12.35 10.33 -23.82
C ARG A 420 12.07 9.61 -22.52
N ILE A 421 12.63 8.41 -22.34
CA ILE A 421 12.57 7.65 -21.08
C ILE A 421 13.25 8.45 -19.95
N ALA A 422 14.46 8.97 -20.17
CA ALA A 422 15.17 9.80 -19.20
C ALA A 422 14.40 11.09 -18.85
N LYS A 423 13.82 11.77 -19.83
CA LYS A 423 12.98 12.95 -19.61
C LYS A 423 11.74 12.60 -18.77
N LEU A 424 11.07 11.49 -19.07
CA LEU A 424 9.92 11.02 -18.29
C LEU A 424 10.32 10.68 -16.86
N TYR A 425 11.46 10.04 -16.67
CA TYR A 425 12.01 9.74 -15.35
C TYR A 425 12.29 11.03 -14.56
N GLY A 426 12.94 12.03 -15.15
CA GLY A 426 13.17 13.33 -14.54
C GLY A 426 11.88 14.07 -14.17
N THR A 427 10.86 14.01 -15.04
CA THR A 427 9.55 14.60 -14.74
C THR A 427 8.84 13.85 -13.62
N THR A 428 9.04 12.54 -13.48
CA THR A 428 8.50 11.73 -12.38
C THR A 428 9.16 12.12 -11.05
N ILE A 429 10.48 12.28 -11.01
CA ILE A 429 11.21 12.79 -9.82
C ILE A 429 10.65 14.15 -9.41
N TRP A 430 10.51 15.08 -10.37
CA TRP A 430 10.00 16.42 -10.09
C TRP A 430 8.58 16.42 -9.53
N ARG A 431 7.69 15.58 -10.06
CA ARG A 431 6.31 15.43 -9.58
C ARG A 431 6.27 14.83 -8.17
N LEU A 432 7.17 13.91 -7.85
CA LEU A 432 7.22 13.20 -6.58
C LEU A 432 8.06 13.89 -5.50
N ARG A 433 8.71 15.02 -5.78
CA ARG A 433 9.57 15.73 -4.81
C ARG A 433 8.88 16.01 -3.47
N VAL A 434 7.59 16.40 -3.50
CA VAL A 434 6.83 16.68 -2.28
C VAL A 434 6.42 15.39 -1.54
N PRO A 435 5.85 14.36 -2.19
CA PRO A 435 5.67 13.05 -1.57
C PRO A 435 6.96 12.46 -0.98
N LEU A 436 8.07 12.51 -1.70
CA LEU A 436 9.37 12.00 -1.21
C LEU A 436 9.87 12.78 0.01
N LEU A 437 9.74 14.12 0.01
CA LEU A 437 10.04 14.95 1.18
C LEU A 437 9.15 14.57 2.37
N THR A 438 7.86 14.33 2.14
CA THR A 438 6.94 13.90 3.20
C THR A 438 7.37 12.57 3.80
N ILE A 439 7.71 11.58 2.96
CA ILE A 439 8.23 10.27 3.40
C ILE A 439 9.49 10.47 4.24
N ALA A 440 10.45 11.27 3.77
CA ALA A 440 11.68 11.55 4.50
C ALA A 440 11.42 12.18 5.89
N LEU A 441 10.53 13.16 5.98
CA LEU A 441 10.18 13.82 7.26
C LEU A 441 9.43 12.89 8.21
N MET A 442 8.55 12.02 7.69
CA MET A 442 7.82 11.03 8.50
C MET A 442 8.78 9.99 9.07
N LEU A 443 9.70 9.46 8.25
CA LEU A 443 10.71 8.51 8.74
C LEU A 443 11.68 9.18 9.73
N ALA A 444 12.06 10.45 9.49
CA ALA A 444 12.84 11.23 10.45
C ALA A 444 12.14 11.32 11.81
N LEU A 445 10.82 11.62 11.80
CA LEU A 445 10.00 11.63 13.01
C LEU A 445 10.03 10.26 13.71
N GLY A 446 9.74 9.16 13.00
CA GLY A 446 9.72 7.81 13.57
C GLY A 446 11.07 7.38 14.15
N TYR A 447 12.18 7.75 13.50
CA TYR A 447 13.52 7.47 14.02
C TYR A 447 13.85 8.31 15.28
N VAL A 448 13.44 9.58 15.32
CA VAL A 448 13.61 10.41 16.54
C VAL A 448 12.81 9.82 17.69
N THR A 449 11.53 9.44 17.48
CA THR A 449 10.69 8.87 18.56
C THR A 449 11.24 7.53 19.03
N ARG A 450 11.76 6.70 18.14
CA ARG A 450 12.40 5.44 18.48
C ARG A 450 13.68 5.63 19.30
N TYR A 451 14.63 6.42 18.79
CA TYR A 451 15.93 6.61 19.47
C TYR A 451 15.80 7.40 20.77
N SER A 452 14.78 8.27 20.92
CA SER A 452 14.50 8.96 22.18
C SER A 452 13.76 8.09 23.21
N GLY A 453 13.11 6.99 22.79
CA GLY A 453 12.29 6.13 23.65
C GLY A 453 10.87 6.66 23.90
N THR A 454 10.43 7.73 23.20
CA THR A 454 9.07 8.28 23.38
C THR A 454 7.98 7.32 22.93
N ASP A 455 8.17 6.60 21.82
CA ASP A 455 7.28 5.54 21.35
C ASP A 455 7.24 4.35 22.33
N THR A 456 8.39 4.01 22.89
CA THR A 456 8.52 3.00 23.94
C THR A 456 7.74 3.38 25.20
N THR A 457 7.82 4.63 25.66
CA THR A 457 7.02 5.14 26.80
C THR A 457 5.52 4.96 26.55
N MET A 458 5.04 5.32 25.34
CA MET A 458 3.64 5.10 24.96
C MET A 458 3.28 3.60 24.93
N GLY A 459 4.18 2.75 24.44
CA GLY A 459 3.99 1.29 24.40
C GLY A 459 3.85 0.69 25.79
N LEU A 460 4.68 1.13 26.74
CA LEU A 460 4.59 0.70 28.15
C LEU A 460 3.26 1.10 28.78
N MET A 461 2.75 2.29 28.49
CA MET A 461 1.43 2.72 28.96
C MET A 461 0.32 1.86 28.33
N MET A 462 0.39 1.57 27.03
CA MET A 462 -0.62 0.74 26.34
C MET A 462 -0.63 -0.70 26.84
N ALA A 463 0.46 -1.20 27.41
CA ALA A 463 0.49 -2.50 28.08
C ALA A 463 -0.49 -2.59 29.28
N GLY A 464 -0.88 -1.47 29.86
CA GLY A 464 -1.94 -1.38 30.87
C GLY A 464 -3.33 -1.83 30.39
N THR A 465 -3.57 -1.95 29.06
CA THR A 465 -4.83 -2.50 28.51
C THR A 465 -4.93 -4.03 28.66
N GLY A 466 -3.82 -4.69 28.99
CA GLY A 466 -3.76 -6.11 29.28
C GLY A 466 -4.32 -6.99 28.15
N MET A 467 -5.19 -7.93 28.53
CA MET A 467 -5.80 -8.89 27.57
C MET A 467 -6.61 -8.24 26.44
N MET A 468 -7.03 -6.99 26.55
CA MET A 468 -7.78 -6.29 25.50
C MET A 468 -6.88 -5.68 24.44
N PHE A 469 -5.56 -5.65 24.61
CA PHE A 469 -4.66 -5.05 23.66
C PHE A 469 -4.78 -5.59 22.23
N PRO A 470 -4.92 -6.90 21.97
CA PRO A 470 -5.08 -7.42 20.62
C PRO A 470 -6.32 -6.86 19.90
N PHE A 471 -7.38 -6.52 20.63
CA PHE A 471 -8.54 -5.83 20.04
C PHE A 471 -8.22 -4.38 19.68
N PHE A 472 -7.49 -3.65 20.52
CA PHE A 472 -7.15 -2.26 20.29
C PHE A 472 -6.01 -2.08 19.28
N SER A 473 -5.10 -3.04 19.13
CA SER A 473 -3.95 -2.99 18.25
C SER A 473 -4.32 -2.57 16.81
N PRO A 474 -5.24 -3.23 16.10
CA PRO A 474 -5.62 -2.78 14.76
C PRO A 474 -6.40 -1.45 14.74
N LEU A 475 -7.08 -1.06 15.84
CA LEU A 475 -7.75 0.23 15.93
C LEU A 475 -6.75 1.39 16.02
N ILE A 476 -5.58 1.19 16.61
CA ILE A 476 -4.47 2.15 16.60
C ILE A 476 -4.00 2.36 15.16
N GLY A 477 -3.78 1.29 14.41
CA GLY A 477 -3.44 1.35 12.99
C GLY A 477 -4.52 2.04 12.14
N TRP A 478 -5.79 1.69 12.36
CA TRP A 478 -6.94 2.35 11.74
C TRP A 478 -6.93 3.86 11.98
N LEU A 479 -6.75 4.29 13.23
CA LEU A 479 -6.67 5.71 13.58
C LEU A 479 -5.48 6.39 12.88
N GLY A 480 -4.32 5.74 12.87
CA GLY A 480 -3.12 6.24 12.20
C GLY A 480 -3.35 6.52 10.71
N VAL A 481 -3.94 5.57 9.97
CA VAL A 481 -4.24 5.76 8.55
C VAL A 481 -5.34 6.78 8.32
N THR A 482 -6.41 6.74 9.13
CA THR A 482 -7.51 7.72 9.04
C THR A 482 -7.00 9.15 9.09
N LEU A 483 -6.02 9.42 9.94
CA LEU A 483 -5.51 10.77 10.18
C LEU A 483 -4.35 11.14 9.22
N THR A 484 -3.47 10.20 8.87
CA THR A 484 -2.33 10.46 7.98
C THR A 484 -2.62 10.25 6.50
N GLY A 485 -3.62 9.46 6.16
CA GLY A 485 -3.91 9.01 4.80
C GLY A 485 -2.95 7.94 4.27
N SER A 486 -2.08 7.35 5.12
CA SER A 486 -1.02 6.45 4.70
C SER A 486 -0.75 5.34 5.71
N ASP A 487 -0.86 4.07 5.26
CA ASP A 487 -0.50 2.92 6.09
C ASP A 487 1.00 2.89 6.40
N THR A 488 1.84 3.34 5.47
CA THR A 488 3.28 3.56 5.71
C THR A 488 3.50 4.52 6.87
N ALA A 489 2.80 5.66 6.89
CA ALA A 489 2.93 6.64 7.97
C ALA A 489 2.40 6.11 9.32
N SER A 490 1.28 5.39 9.31
CA SER A 490 0.74 4.71 10.51
C SER A 490 1.74 3.71 11.08
N ASN A 491 2.38 2.91 10.22
CA ASN A 491 3.40 1.93 10.61
C ASN A 491 4.65 2.61 11.20
N VAL A 492 5.05 3.77 10.69
CA VAL A 492 6.14 4.58 11.26
C VAL A 492 5.79 5.06 12.67
N LEU A 493 4.57 5.56 12.85
CA LEU A 493 4.14 6.15 14.12
C LEU A 493 3.92 5.12 15.21
N PHE A 494 3.35 3.97 14.86
CA PHE A 494 2.85 3.02 15.85
C PHE A 494 3.50 1.64 15.81
N GLY A 495 4.31 1.31 14.79
CA GLY A 495 4.92 -0.01 14.65
C GLY A 495 5.76 -0.43 15.85
N ASN A 496 6.63 0.45 16.33
CA ASN A 496 7.46 0.16 17.50
C ASN A 496 6.64 0.15 18.82
N LEU A 497 5.63 1.02 18.95
CA LEU A 497 4.67 0.97 20.05
C LEU A 497 3.99 -0.40 20.13
N GLN A 498 3.51 -0.93 19.00
CA GLN A 498 2.89 -2.27 18.92
C GLN A 498 3.85 -3.37 19.39
N GLN A 499 5.10 -3.31 18.95
CA GLN A 499 6.14 -4.26 19.31
C GLN A 499 6.45 -4.23 20.81
N VAL A 500 6.67 -3.04 21.37
CA VAL A 500 6.98 -2.86 22.80
C VAL A 500 5.83 -3.36 23.67
N THR A 501 4.59 -2.97 23.33
CA THR A 501 3.40 -3.41 24.06
C THR A 501 3.23 -4.93 24.00
N ALA A 502 3.45 -5.54 22.81
CA ALA A 502 3.38 -6.98 22.64
C ALA A 502 4.39 -7.72 23.54
N ASN A 503 5.64 -7.25 23.57
CA ASN A 503 6.68 -7.82 24.42
C ASN A 503 6.30 -7.75 25.91
N GLN A 504 5.76 -6.63 26.37
CA GLN A 504 5.33 -6.44 27.77
C GLN A 504 4.15 -7.34 28.15
N LEU A 505 3.28 -7.65 27.20
CA LEU A 505 2.10 -8.51 27.41
C LEU A 505 2.38 -9.98 27.07
N HIS A 506 3.61 -10.34 26.75
CA HIS A 506 3.99 -11.68 26.30
C HIS A 506 3.18 -12.19 25.09
N LEU A 507 2.78 -11.24 24.22
CA LEU A 507 2.14 -11.49 22.93
C LEU A 507 3.19 -11.54 21.81
N SER A 508 2.82 -12.08 20.65
CA SER A 508 3.71 -12.08 19.48
C SER A 508 3.90 -10.65 18.94
N PRO A 509 5.13 -10.10 18.91
CA PRO A 509 5.40 -8.80 18.31
C PRO A 509 5.07 -8.74 16.81
N ILE A 510 5.32 -9.85 16.09
CA ILE A 510 4.94 -9.99 14.67
C ILE A 510 3.43 -9.84 14.50
N HIS A 511 2.64 -10.49 15.36
CA HIS A 511 1.18 -10.44 15.30
C HIS A 511 0.66 -9.01 15.55
N MET A 512 1.13 -8.36 16.61
CA MET A 512 0.66 -7.01 16.96
C MET A 512 1.12 -5.95 15.94
N ALA A 513 2.38 -5.99 15.52
CA ALA A 513 2.88 -5.08 14.50
C ALA A 513 2.15 -5.26 13.15
N ALA A 514 1.93 -6.51 12.71
CA ALA A 514 1.14 -6.81 11.52
C ALA A 514 -0.30 -6.31 11.64
N SER A 515 -0.88 -6.39 12.85
CA SER A 515 -2.25 -5.92 13.12
C SER A 515 -2.40 -4.42 12.99
N ASN A 516 -1.32 -3.63 13.24
CA ASN A 516 -1.31 -2.20 12.96
C ASN A 516 -1.59 -1.93 11.47
N SER A 517 -0.85 -2.58 10.57
CA SER A 517 -1.03 -2.43 9.13
C SER A 517 -2.39 -2.98 8.66
N SER A 518 -2.78 -4.19 9.13
CA SER A 518 -4.07 -4.79 8.78
C SER A 518 -5.28 -3.98 9.27
N GLY A 519 -5.17 -3.32 10.42
CA GLY A 519 -6.17 -2.38 10.91
C GLY A 519 -6.16 -1.08 10.13
N GLY A 520 -4.96 -0.61 9.78
CA GLY A 520 -4.73 0.60 9.00
C GLY A 520 -5.49 0.61 7.68
N VAL A 521 -5.57 -0.53 6.97
CA VAL A 521 -6.27 -0.61 5.69
C VAL A 521 -7.75 -0.23 5.79
N MET A 522 -8.40 -0.46 6.93
CA MET A 522 -9.80 -0.07 7.17
C MET A 522 -9.97 1.44 7.33
N GLY A 523 -8.92 2.15 7.78
CA GLY A 523 -8.87 3.61 7.89
C GLY A 523 -8.80 4.32 6.54
N LYS A 524 -8.31 3.63 5.51
CA LYS A 524 -8.11 4.20 4.16
C LYS A 524 -9.40 4.71 3.51
N MET A 525 -10.55 4.15 3.86
CA MET A 525 -11.85 4.62 3.35
C MET A 525 -12.20 6.04 3.80
N ILE A 526 -11.74 6.47 4.97
CA ILE A 526 -12.17 7.71 5.62
C ILE A 526 -11.04 8.72 5.79
N ASP A 527 -9.85 8.44 5.24
CA ASP A 527 -8.77 9.42 5.27
C ASP A 527 -9.11 10.65 4.41
N ALA A 528 -8.74 11.81 4.90
CA ALA A 528 -9.07 13.09 4.26
C ALA A 528 -8.54 13.18 2.81
N GLN A 529 -7.36 12.62 2.54
CA GLN A 529 -6.76 12.63 1.21
C GLN A 529 -7.57 11.80 0.21
N SER A 530 -7.90 10.55 0.57
CA SER A 530 -8.68 9.66 -0.30
C SER A 530 -10.09 10.18 -0.55
N ILE A 531 -10.73 10.79 0.47
CA ILE A 531 -12.05 11.40 0.34
C ILE A 531 -12.02 12.59 -0.62
N VAL A 532 -11.06 13.49 -0.48
CA VAL A 532 -10.90 14.63 -1.40
C VAL A 532 -10.61 14.14 -2.82
N VAL A 533 -9.73 13.16 -2.97
CA VAL A 533 -9.43 12.55 -4.27
C VAL A 533 -10.67 11.92 -4.88
N ALA A 534 -11.47 11.18 -4.10
CA ALA A 534 -12.73 10.58 -4.57
C ALA A 534 -13.72 11.66 -5.01
N ALA A 535 -13.93 12.71 -4.21
CA ALA A 535 -14.82 13.81 -4.54
C ALA A 535 -14.40 14.54 -5.83
N VAL A 536 -13.10 14.83 -5.99
CA VAL A 536 -12.55 15.49 -7.20
C VAL A 536 -12.63 14.59 -8.42
N ALA A 537 -12.29 13.30 -8.29
CA ALA A 537 -12.31 12.34 -9.41
C ALA A 537 -13.73 12.09 -9.93
N THR A 538 -14.73 12.22 -9.06
CA THR A 538 -16.15 12.09 -9.40
C THR A 538 -16.84 13.44 -9.61
N GLY A 539 -16.09 14.54 -9.49
CA GLY A 539 -16.54 15.92 -9.71
C GLY A 539 -16.79 16.28 -11.18
N GLY A 540 -17.34 17.49 -11.40
CA GLY A 540 -17.60 18.03 -12.75
C GLY A 540 -18.97 17.69 -13.30
N GLN A 541 -19.86 17.07 -12.52
CA GLN A 541 -21.29 16.90 -12.82
C GLN A 541 -22.15 17.74 -11.85
N PRO A 542 -23.39 18.13 -12.24
CA PRO A 542 -24.26 18.92 -11.38
C PRO A 542 -24.53 18.31 -9.98
N ASP A 543 -24.51 16.97 -9.88
CA ASP A 543 -24.77 16.20 -8.65
C ASP A 543 -23.49 15.68 -7.99
N SER A 544 -22.34 16.33 -8.20
CA SER A 544 -21.06 15.92 -7.61
C SER A 544 -21.08 16.08 -6.10
N PRO A 545 -20.74 15.02 -5.33
CA PRO A 545 -20.75 15.08 -3.88
C PRO A 545 -19.57 15.93 -3.36
N ASP A 546 -19.81 16.67 -2.30
CA ASP A 546 -18.73 17.26 -1.51
C ASP A 546 -18.00 16.19 -0.65
N ALA A 547 -16.82 16.53 -0.17
CA ALA A 547 -16.02 15.64 0.65
C ALA A 547 -16.75 15.16 1.93
N GLY A 548 -17.59 16.02 2.52
CA GLY A 548 -18.36 15.67 3.71
C GLY A 548 -19.44 14.62 3.42
N THR A 549 -20.11 14.70 2.28
CA THR A 549 -21.11 13.70 1.86
C THR A 549 -20.44 12.36 1.54
N VAL A 550 -19.27 12.37 0.88
CA VAL A 550 -18.48 11.16 0.62
C VAL A 550 -18.07 10.51 1.95
N LEU A 551 -17.52 11.30 2.90
CA LEU A 551 -17.12 10.81 4.22
C LEU A 551 -18.30 10.12 4.95
N ARG A 552 -19.45 10.79 5.04
CA ARG A 552 -20.65 10.23 5.70
C ARG A 552 -21.08 8.89 5.10
N SER A 553 -20.91 8.74 3.78
CA SER A 553 -21.32 7.53 3.06
C SER A 553 -20.46 6.30 3.34
N VAL A 554 -19.21 6.47 3.80
CA VAL A 554 -18.24 5.38 4.06
C VAL A 554 -17.86 5.23 5.53
N PHE A 555 -18.15 6.22 6.37
CA PHE A 555 -17.69 6.29 7.76
C PHE A 555 -18.04 5.03 8.58
N TRP A 556 -19.32 4.64 8.58
CA TRP A 556 -19.76 3.46 9.33
C TRP A 556 -19.24 2.14 8.76
N HIS A 557 -18.98 2.09 7.45
CA HIS A 557 -18.35 0.92 6.83
C HIS A 557 -16.91 0.74 7.34
N SER A 558 -16.15 1.82 7.44
CA SER A 558 -14.78 1.81 7.98
C SER A 558 -14.74 1.35 9.44
N ILE A 559 -15.60 1.92 10.30
CA ILE A 559 -15.68 1.54 11.72
C ILE A 559 -16.07 0.07 11.87
N ALA A 560 -17.09 -0.39 11.15
CA ALA A 560 -17.53 -1.79 11.25
C ALA A 560 -16.42 -2.77 10.87
N LEU A 561 -15.67 -2.51 9.79
CA LEU A 561 -14.57 -3.36 9.37
C LEU A 561 -13.38 -3.28 10.33
N ALA A 562 -13.08 -2.10 10.90
CA ALA A 562 -12.03 -1.95 11.91
C ALA A 562 -12.34 -2.74 13.20
N LEU A 563 -13.60 -2.69 13.66
CA LEU A 563 -14.03 -3.49 14.82
C LEU A 563 -13.98 -5.00 14.54
N LEU A 564 -14.38 -5.43 13.34
CA LEU A 564 -14.26 -6.83 12.91
C LEU A 564 -12.79 -7.28 12.87
N MET A 565 -11.87 -6.41 12.42
CA MET A 565 -10.42 -6.68 12.48
C MET A 565 -9.96 -6.81 13.93
N GLY A 566 -10.41 -5.94 14.84
CA GLY A 566 -10.12 -6.06 16.28
C GLY A 566 -10.55 -7.40 16.86
N VAL A 567 -11.76 -7.86 16.51
CA VAL A 567 -12.26 -9.18 16.92
C VAL A 567 -11.41 -10.29 16.32
N LEU A 568 -11.05 -10.23 15.03
CA LEU A 568 -10.22 -11.23 14.38
C LEU A 568 -8.85 -11.35 15.06
N VAL A 569 -8.18 -10.22 15.33
CA VAL A 569 -6.86 -10.21 15.97
C VAL A 569 -6.94 -10.78 17.39
N MET A 570 -8.00 -10.47 18.12
CA MET A 570 -8.23 -11.04 19.47
C MET A 570 -8.47 -12.55 19.39
N VAL A 571 -9.26 -13.03 18.44
CA VAL A 571 -9.47 -14.47 18.19
C VAL A 571 -8.15 -15.16 17.84
N GLN A 572 -7.34 -14.57 16.98
CA GLN A 572 -6.02 -15.10 16.63
C GLN A 572 -5.09 -15.15 17.83
N ALA A 573 -5.09 -14.12 18.67
CA ALA A 573 -4.20 -14.06 19.83
C ALA A 573 -4.49 -15.17 20.87
N TYR A 574 -5.76 -15.47 21.14
CA TYR A 574 -6.14 -16.31 22.27
C TYR A 574 -6.76 -17.66 21.91
N TRP A 575 -7.47 -17.74 20.76
CA TRP A 575 -8.18 -18.96 20.37
C TRP A 575 -7.57 -19.68 19.19
N MET A 576 -6.78 -18.96 18.37
CA MET A 576 -6.15 -19.54 17.18
C MET A 576 -4.64 -19.21 17.10
N PRO A 577 -3.85 -19.42 18.18
CA PRO A 577 -2.45 -19.01 18.20
C PRO A 577 -1.58 -19.74 17.16
N TRP A 578 -2.01 -20.90 16.67
CA TRP A 578 -1.32 -21.63 15.58
C TRP A 578 -1.33 -20.90 14.23
N ILE A 579 -2.18 -19.89 14.04
CA ILE A 579 -2.18 -19.06 12.85
C ILE A 579 -1.04 -18.03 12.91
N ILE A 580 -0.56 -17.68 14.11
CA ILE A 580 0.46 -16.65 14.29
C ILE A 580 1.80 -17.14 13.75
N VAL A 581 2.44 -16.31 12.91
CA VAL A 581 3.76 -16.61 12.33
C VAL A 581 4.82 -16.54 13.43
N GLY A 582 5.66 -17.57 13.55
CA GLY A 582 6.70 -17.62 14.58
C GLY A 582 6.18 -17.87 16.00
N GLY A 583 4.90 -18.14 16.17
CA GLY A 583 4.32 -18.58 17.44
C GLY A 583 4.84 -19.98 17.83
N LYS A 584 5.19 -20.12 19.12
CA LYS A 584 5.53 -21.42 19.73
C LYS A 584 4.28 -22.28 19.83
#